data_54328e639888e9cb7bc5f8a7cf7e4210
#
_entry.id   54328e639888e9cb7bc5f8a7cf7e4210
#
_cell.length_a   1.000
_cell.length_b   1.000
_cell.length_c   1.000
_cell.angle_alpha   90.00
_cell.angle_beta   90.00
_cell.angle_gamma   90.00
#
_symmetry.space_group_name_H-M   'P 1'
#
loop_
_entity.id
_entity.type
_entity.pdbx_description
1 polymer ?
#
loop_
_entity_poly.entity_id
_entity_poly.type
_entity_poly.pdbx_seq_one_letter_code
_entity_poly.pdbx_strand_id
1 'polypeptide(L)'
;MSLTLGYVFCALATLVIIAGDYFIKLAADQGLTFGAPKVLLACALYAVSAALWFAAMHHITLAQMAVAAAIFTLLALTALGVTAFGESLTARDIIGITLAVGALILMSHRA
;
A
#
# COMPACT_ATOMS: atom_id res chain seq x y z
N MET A 1 12.52 -21.01 5.54
CA MET A 1 11.85 -19.76 5.19
C MET A 1 10.65 -20.07 4.33
N SER A 2 9.56 -19.39 4.55
CA SER A 2 8.31 -19.64 3.84
C SER A 2 7.94 -18.44 2.98
N LEU A 3 7.86 -18.61 1.67
CA LEU A 3 7.40 -17.57 0.76
C LEU A 3 5.96 -17.16 1.10
N THR A 4 5.12 -18.15 1.41
CA THR A 4 3.74 -17.86 1.78
C THR A 4 3.66 -16.97 3.00
N LEU A 5 4.43 -17.28 4.04
CA LEU A 5 4.44 -16.47 5.26
C LEU A 5 4.96 -15.06 4.99
N GLY A 6 6.00 -14.94 4.16
CA GLY A 6 6.52 -13.63 3.77
C GLY A 6 5.48 -12.78 3.06
N TYR A 7 4.75 -13.37 2.13
CA TYR A 7 3.69 -12.64 1.42
C TYR A 7 2.50 -12.32 2.30
N VAL A 8 2.18 -13.19 3.27
CA VAL A 8 1.12 -12.90 4.26
C VAL A 8 1.51 -11.69 5.09
N PHE A 9 2.73 -11.63 5.59
CA PHE A 9 3.20 -10.46 6.34
C PHE A 9 3.22 -9.21 5.46
N CYS A 10 3.60 -9.35 4.19
CA CYS A 10 3.57 -8.24 3.24
C CYS A 10 2.15 -7.71 3.06
N ALA A 11 1.18 -8.60 2.88
CA ALA A 11 -0.22 -8.21 2.73
C ALA A 11 -0.74 -7.52 3.98
N LEU A 12 -0.42 -8.04 5.16
CA LEU A 12 -0.82 -7.42 6.43
C LEU A 12 -0.21 -6.03 6.59
N ALA A 13 1.08 -5.89 6.29
CA ALA A 13 1.75 -4.59 6.35
C ALA A 13 1.09 -3.60 5.41
N THR A 14 0.78 -4.03 4.20
CA THR A 14 0.15 -3.17 3.20
C THR A 14 -1.26 -2.74 3.64
N LEU A 15 -2.03 -3.65 4.23
CA LEU A 15 -3.36 -3.31 4.74
C LEU A 15 -3.26 -2.26 5.85
N VAL A 16 -2.30 -2.38 6.74
CA VAL A 16 -2.09 -1.40 7.80
C VAL A 16 -1.70 -0.05 7.21
N ILE A 17 -0.81 -0.04 6.22
CA ILE A 17 -0.41 1.18 5.52
C ILE A 17 -1.62 1.83 4.85
N ILE A 18 -2.46 1.04 4.20
CA ILE A 18 -3.65 1.56 3.52
C ILE A 18 -4.61 2.20 4.53
N ALA A 19 -4.78 1.59 5.69
CA ALA A 19 -5.59 2.19 6.75
C ALA A 19 -5.00 3.54 7.19
N GLY A 20 -3.68 3.61 7.33
CA GLY A 20 -3.00 4.87 7.64
C GLY A 20 -3.20 5.91 6.54
N ASP A 21 -3.10 5.48 5.28
CA ASP A 21 -3.31 6.36 4.14
C ASP A 21 -4.73 6.92 4.11
N TYR A 22 -5.71 6.11 4.47
CA TYR A 22 -7.10 6.55 4.56
C TYR A 22 -7.25 7.69 5.57
N PHE A 23 -6.70 7.52 6.77
CA PHE A 23 -6.77 8.56 7.80
C PHE A 23 -5.99 9.82 7.40
N ILE A 24 -4.85 9.67 6.75
CA ILE A 24 -4.07 10.80 6.25
C ILE A 24 -4.88 11.58 5.21
N LYS A 25 -5.53 10.87 4.29
CA LYS A 25 -6.34 11.51 3.25
C LYS A 25 -7.52 12.26 3.87
N LEU A 26 -8.20 11.65 4.85
CA LEU A 26 -9.29 12.33 5.55
C LEU A 26 -8.81 13.59 6.24
N ALA A 27 -7.67 13.50 6.93
CA ALA A 27 -7.11 14.65 7.63
C ALA A 27 -6.74 15.77 6.67
N ALA A 28 -6.13 15.42 5.53
CA ALA A 28 -5.75 16.40 4.52
C ALA A 28 -6.97 17.09 3.94
N ASP A 29 -8.01 16.33 3.61
CA ASP A 29 -9.25 16.88 3.04
C ASP A 29 -10.00 17.77 4.03
N GLN A 30 -9.87 17.48 5.33
CA GLN A 30 -10.50 18.27 6.39
C GLN A 30 -9.65 19.47 6.81
N GLY A 31 -8.45 19.62 6.23
CA GLY A 31 -7.55 20.71 6.57
C GLY A 31 -6.98 20.63 7.98
N LEU A 32 -6.85 19.44 8.53
CA LEU A 32 -6.34 19.24 9.87
C LEU A 32 -4.83 19.49 9.95
N THR A 33 -4.36 19.86 11.13
CA THR A 33 -2.93 20.06 11.36
C THR A 33 -2.23 18.73 11.60
N PHE A 34 -0.90 18.76 11.54
CA PHE A 34 -0.06 17.58 11.75
C PHE A 34 -0.29 16.93 13.12
N GLY A 35 -0.63 17.70 14.13
CA GLY A 35 -0.87 17.16 15.47
C GLY A 35 -2.27 16.58 15.69
N ALA A 36 -3.13 16.55 14.67
CA ALA A 36 -4.47 16.04 14.81
C ALA A 36 -4.48 14.54 15.16
N PRO A 37 -5.47 14.07 15.95
CA PRO A 37 -5.54 12.65 16.31
C PRO A 37 -5.53 11.68 15.12
N LYS A 38 -6.17 12.04 14.01
CA LYS A 38 -6.18 11.20 12.81
C LYS A 38 -4.78 11.04 12.23
N VAL A 39 -3.99 12.12 12.21
CA VAL A 39 -2.63 12.07 11.70
C VAL A 39 -1.74 11.24 12.63
N LEU A 40 -1.89 11.42 13.94
CA LEU A 40 -1.13 10.65 14.93
C LEU A 40 -1.48 9.16 14.86
N LEU A 41 -2.76 8.84 14.66
CA LEU A 41 -3.19 7.45 14.47
C LEU A 41 -2.55 6.85 13.23
N ALA A 42 -2.51 7.58 12.13
CA ALA A 42 -1.87 7.13 10.91
C ALA A 42 -0.39 6.86 11.12
N CYS A 43 0.30 7.74 11.87
CA CYS A 43 1.71 7.53 12.19
C CYS A 43 1.91 6.25 13.01
N ALA A 44 1.01 5.96 13.96
CA ALA A 44 1.08 4.74 14.74
C ALA A 44 0.88 3.51 13.85
N LEU A 45 -0.06 3.57 12.91
CA LEU A 45 -0.30 2.49 11.96
C LEU A 45 0.93 2.25 11.07
N TYR A 46 1.59 3.31 10.61
CA TYR A 46 2.81 3.16 9.83
C TYR A 46 3.93 2.52 10.65
N ALA A 47 4.02 2.84 11.93
CA ALA A 47 5.01 2.21 12.81
C ALA A 47 4.75 0.71 12.95
N VAL A 48 3.48 0.32 13.10
CA VAL A 48 3.10 -1.10 13.15
C VAL A 48 3.44 -1.79 11.82
N SER A 49 3.18 -1.12 10.69
CA SER A 49 3.49 -1.69 9.38
C SER A 49 4.98 -1.93 9.21
N ALA A 50 5.83 -1.08 9.79
CA ALA A 50 7.27 -1.27 9.72
C ALA A 50 7.69 -2.57 10.38
N ALA A 51 7.09 -2.93 11.50
CA ALA A 51 7.37 -4.19 12.17
C ALA A 51 6.94 -5.40 11.33
N LEU A 52 5.76 -5.31 10.71
CA LEU A 52 5.28 -6.36 9.80
C LEU A 52 6.16 -6.47 8.56
N TRP A 53 6.61 -5.34 8.05
CA TRP A 53 7.52 -5.28 6.91
C TRP A 53 8.84 -5.98 7.23
N PHE A 54 9.38 -5.71 8.40
CA PHE A 54 10.58 -6.35 8.87
C PHE A 54 10.39 -7.88 8.97
N ALA A 55 9.26 -8.32 9.52
CA ALA A 55 8.96 -9.75 9.62
C ALA A 55 8.88 -10.40 8.23
N ALA A 56 8.26 -9.72 7.26
CA ALA A 56 8.15 -10.25 5.90
C ALA A 56 9.53 -10.45 5.26
N MET A 57 10.45 -9.53 5.52
CA MET A 57 11.78 -9.58 4.93
C MET A 57 12.63 -10.73 5.42
N HIS A 58 12.22 -11.41 6.48
CA HIS A 58 12.89 -12.65 6.91
C HIS A 58 12.56 -13.82 5.98
N HIS A 59 11.52 -13.69 5.16
CA HIS A 59 11.01 -14.80 4.34
C HIS A 59 11.10 -14.53 2.85
N ILE A 60 11.12 -13.26 2.44
CA ILE A 60 11.17 -12.88 1.03
C ILE A 60 12.25 -11.82 0.83
N THR A 61 12.67 -11.66 -0.41
CA THR A 61 13.69 -10.68 -0.75
C THR A 61 13.11 -9.27 -0.78
N LEU A 62 13.98 -8.29 -0.75
CA LEU A 62 13.57 -6.89 -0.87
C LEU A 62 12.83 -6.64 -2.19
N ALA A 63 13.33 -7.22 -3.29
CA ALA A 63 12.69 -7.06 -4.59
C ALA A 63 11.29 -7.68 -4.62
N GLN A 64 11.14 -8.88 -4.04
CA GLN A 64 9.82 -9.53 -3.94
C GLN A 64 8.87 -8.70 -3.10
N MET A 65 9.35 -8.16 -1.99
CA MET A 65 8.57 -7.29 -1.12
C MET A 65 8.09 -6.05 -1.87
N ALA A 66 9.00 -5.41 -2.62
CA ALA A 66 8.67 -4.20 -3.37
C ALA A 66 7.58 -4.46 -4.41
N VAL A 67 7.70 -5.56 -5.18
CA VAL A 67 6.72 -5.90 -6.21
C VAL A 67 5.36 -6.20 -5.59
N ALA A 68 5.33 -7.03 -4.56
CA ALA A 68 4.07 -7.42 -3.92
C ALA A 68 3.38 -6.22 -3.28
N ALA A 69 4.13 -5.42 -2.53
CA ALA A 69 3.57 -4.23 -1.88
C ALA A 69 3.07 -3.22 -2.91
N ALA A 70 3.80 -3.05 -4.01
CA ALA A 70 3.40 -2.12 -5.07
C ALA A 70 2.08 -2.55 -5.71
N ILE A 71 1.91 -3.83 -6.00
CA ILE A 71 0.68 -4.34 -6.58
C ILE A 71 -0.49 -4.13 -5.61
N PHE A 72 -0.34 -4.55 -4.36
CA PHE A 72 -1.40 -4.39 -3.36
C PHE A 72 -1.77 -2.92 -3.17
N THR A 73 -0.77 -2.05 -3.06
CA THR A 73 -0.99 -0.63 -2.83
C THR A 73 -1.65 0.02 -4.03
N LEU A 74 -1.15 -0.25 -5.23
CA LEU A 74 -1.69 0.34 -6.44
C LEU A 74 -3.18 0.03 -6.59
N LEU A 75 -3.54 -1.25 -6.47
CA LEU A 75 -4.93 -1.66 -6.65
C LEU A 75 -5.82 -1.20 -5.51
N ALA A 76 -5.34 -1.33 -4.28
CA ALA A 76 -6.14 -0.98 -3.11
C ALA A 76 -6.37 0.52 -2.98
N LEU A 77 -5.33 1.33 -3.18
CA LEU A 77 -5.48 2.78 -3.07
C LEU A 77 -6.28 3.36 -4.23
N THR A 78 -6.14 2.79 -5.43
CA THR A 78 -6.97 3.20 -6.56
C THR A 78 -8.44 2.92 -6.27
N ALA A 79 -8.75 1.73 -5.78
CA ALA A 79 -10.12 1.37 -5.43
C ALA A 79 -10.66 2.25 -4.32
N LEU A 80 -9.85 2.52 -3.30
CA LEU A 80 -10.26 3.36 -2.18
C LEU A 80 -10.51 4.80 -2.62
N GLY A 81 -9.63 5.34 -3.47
CA GLY A 81 -9.81 6.69 -3.99
C GLY A 81 -11.10 6.85 -4.76
N VAL A 82 -11.42 5.87 -5.62
CA VAL A 82 -12.65 5.91 -6.41
C VAL A 82 -13.88 5.72 -5.53
N THR A 83 -13.87 4.74 -4.64
CA THR A 83 -15.07 4.37 -3.88
C THR A 83 -15.32 5.25 -2.67
N ALA A 84 -14.29 5.57 -1.89
CA ALA A 84 -14.45 6.31 -0.65
C ALA A 84 -14.36 7.82 -0.83
N PHE A 85 -13.56 8.29 -1.78
CA PHE A 85 -13.30 9.71 -1.96
C PHE A 85 -13.88 10.28 -3.25
N GLY A 86 -14.59 9.46 -4.02
CA GLY A 86 -15.24 9.94 -5.24
C GLY A 86 -14.31 10.39 -6.34
N GLU A 87 -13.04 9.96 -6.30
CA GLU A 87 -12.10 10.29 -7.34
C GLU A 87 -12.49 9.61 -8.65
N SER A 88 -12.29 10.28 -9.76
CA SER A 88 -12.61 9.72 -11.06
C SER A 88 -11.34 9.29 -11.78
N LEU A 89 -11.44 8.18 -12.50
CA LEU A 89 -10.34 7.69 -13.32
C LEU A 89 -10.57 8.10 -14.77
N THR A 90 -9.58 8.74 -15.36
CA THR A 90 -9.59 9.03 -16.79
C THR A 90 -9.07 7.81 -17.55
N ALA A 91 -9.28 7.81 -18.87
CA ALA A 91 -8.72 6.75 -19.72
C ALA A 91 -7.19 6.70 -19.58
N ARG A 92 -6.57 7.85 -19.42
CA ARG A 92 -5.13 7.95 -19.24
C ARG A 92 -4.68 7.27 -17.95
N ASP A 93 -5.43 7.45 -16.87
CA ASP A 93 -5.15 6.79 -15.59
C ASP A 93 -5.24 5.27 -15.73
N ILE A 94 -6.27 4.79 -16.42
CA ILE A 94 -6.46 3.35 -16.63
C ILE A 94 -5.30 2.77 -17.42
N ILE A 95 -4.86 3.45 -18.47
CA ILE A 95 -3.71 3.01 -19.27
C ILE A 95 -2.46 2.95 -18.39
N GLY A 96 -2.24 3.98 -17.56
CA GLY A 96 -1.08 4.01 -16.65
C GLY A 96 -1.10 2.87 -15.66
N ILE A 97 -2.24 2.59 -15.05
CA ILE A 97 -2.40 1.50 -14.11
C ILE A 97 -2.13 0.16 -14.78
N THR A 98 -2.65 -0.03 -15.99
CA THR A 98 -2.44 -1.26 -16.76
C THR A 98 -0.97 -1.49 -17.05
N LEU A 99 -0.25 -0.43 -17.46
CA LEU A 99 1.18 -0.52 -17.71
C LEU A 99 1.96 -0.82 -16.43
N ALA A 100 1.57 -0.22 -15.31
CA ALA A 100 2.23 -0.46 -14.04
C ALA A 100 2.05 -1.91 -13.59
N VAL A 101 0.84 -2.44 -13.70
CA VAL A 101 0.57 -3.84 -13.36
C VAL A 101 1.37 -4.77 -14.28
N GLY A 102 1.43 -4.46 -15.56
CA GLY A 102 2.23 -5.22 -16.52
C GLY A 102 3.70 -5.25 -16.14
N ALA A 103 4.25 -4.08 -15.77
CA ALA A 103 5.64 -3.99 -15.34
C ALA A 103 5.90 -4.82 -14.09
N LEU A 104 4.98 -4.77 -13.12
CA LEU A 104 5.12 -5.53 -11.87
C LEU A 104 5.06 -7.04 -12.12
N ILE A 105 4.18 -7.48 -13.02
CA ILE A 105 4.10 -8.89 -13.38
C ILE A 105 5.42 -9.36 -14.00
N LEU A 106 6.00 -8.58 -14.90
CA LEU A 106 7.29 -8.92 -15.49
C LEU A 106 8.37 -9.01 -14.43
N MET A 107 8.40 -8.08 -13.50
CA MET A 107 9.39 -8.09 -12.43
C MET A 107 9.23 -9.27 -11.47
N SER A 108 8.01 -9.74 -11.28
CA SER A 108 7.75 -10.85 -10.36
C SER A 108 8.38 -12.16 -10.83
N HIS A 109 8.65 -12.30 -12.11
CA HIS A 109 9.28 -13.50 -12.66
C HIS A 109 10.75 -13.61 -12.29
N ARG A 110 11.33 -12.57 -11.72
CA ARG A 110 12.74 -12.57 -11.31
C ARG A 110 12.97 -13.22 -9.96
N ALA A 111 11.93 -13.39 -9.20
CA ALA A 111 12.02 -13.90 -7.83
C ALA A 111 12.23 -15.43 -7.74
#